data_f467f5fd13ff85914cb6bc30f1f074a0
#
_entry.id   f467f5fd13ff85914cb6bc30f1f074a0
#
_cell.length_a   1.000
_cell.length_b   1.000
_cell.length_c   1.000
_cell.angle_alpha   90.00
_cell.angle_beta   90.00
_cell.angle_gamma   90.00
#
_symmetry.space_group_name_H-M   'P 1'
#
loop_
_entity.id
_entity.type
_entity.pdbx_description
1 polymer ?
#
loop_
_entity_poly.entity_id
_entity_poly.type
_entity_poly.pdbx_seq_one_letter_code
_entity_poly.pdbx_strand_id
1 'polypeptide(L)'
;MFAFMKKGLLYGLFLLVSVVTYGQTAFNQYVDTVKSMHRTGGALDTLSNSTQAFQSAFFISPTTTILSPFQLYSTNGSSLHALKVKETPLLFSALPHLGFSYAFGAQGSQRLKVDFQESFKQNILVNINFVKSKGNGFLRNDDFSFQEFNTHILRTGERYSADLQVGKELVARSWSNGLTSSLPISGIDLNLQAVQKENAHADHALSFVRLQHRFDVDKDSTRAFGLIARHEFYESKRDYQEFDSLSQLYQAVYWNVDSTQDRFRERSFTNDVGIFLDRHKLNVQSVLSYRIRNWHDKLLYHDTTELWWKNDLSYRTSTIQLEHRDAINILGAAQGFTSFSKLMLPVSFLDLHIEHKLSSTLPDLMQRNYFSNNVQYQLNSLENQWNHSLSLFAVKKIASFQLEAAYQALQFRNVYVFDQSAGIWRNDQLASGGKGQSVQFSASWTYKGLLIKPTYRWTQFSSGLNFQPQHQSSLRIQWKGGVFKAKKLRMLFATDAQYLSSFQQLRFIPQMGVFDLLQSNPTSIQGYVNLSFTTALEVETFRFFVRVDNLGSFWVPSTTAFVSHYAFPSMQIKIGLTWDFWN
;
A
#
# COMPACT_ATOMS: atom_id res chain seq x y z
N MET A 1 -25.02 5.66 60.13
CA MET A 1 -24.20 4.71 59.36
C MET A 1 -24.95 4.07 58.17
N PHE A 2 -26.18 3.63 58.30
CA PHE A 2 -26.97 3.00 57.21
C PHE A 2 -27.35 3.95 56.04
N ALA A 3 -27.47 5.26 56.26
CA ALA A 3 -27.84 6.22 55.21
C ALA A 3 -26.66 6.56 54.28
N PHE A 4 -25.41 6.44 54.75
CA PHE A 4 -24.20 6.68 53.94
C PHE A 4 -23.89 5.49 53.05
N MET A 5 -24.16 4.26 53.48
CA MET A 5 -23.98 3.06 52.64
C MET A 5 -24.97 3.00 51.47
N LYS A 6 -26.23 3.43 51.66
CA LYS A 6 -27.20 3.48 50.53
C LYS A 6 -26.83 4.48 49.45
N LYS A 7 -26.25 5.63 49.79
CA LYS A 7 -25.79 6.61 48.79
C LYS A 7 -24.57 6.12 48.05
N GLY A 8 -23.61 5.47 48.71
CA GLY A 8 -22.44 4.87 48.06
C GLY A 8 -22.79 3.76 47.07
N LEU A 9 -23.77 2.90 47.42
CA LEU A 9 -24.25 1.82 46.54
C LEU A 9 -25.00 2.38 45.31
N LEU A 10 -25.80 3.46 45.50
CA LEU A 10 -26.51 4.11 44.39
C LEU A 10 -25.52 4.82 43.42
N TYR A 11 -24.47 5.47 43.93
CA TYR A 11 -23.43 6.07 43.11
C TYR A 11 -22.58 5.02 42.37
N GLY A 12 -22.29 3.88 43.02
CA GLY A 12 -21.61 2.75 42.39
C GLY A 12 -22.44 2.11 41.29
N LEU A 13 -23.77 1.96 41.50
CA LEU A 13 -24.68 1.45 40.46
C LEU A 13 -24.84 2.43 39.29
N PHE A 14 -24.90 3.74 39.58
CA PHE A 14 -25.00 4.76 38.54
C PHE A 14 -23.72 4.84 37.71
N LEU A 15 -22.54 4.69 38.32
CA LEU A 15 -21.26 4.58 37.63
C LEU A 15 -21.17 3.29 36.79
N LEU A 16 -21.62 2.16 37.31
CA LEU A 16 -21.64 0.89 36.56
C LEU A 16 -22.61 0.95 35.35
N VAL A 17 -23.82 1.52 35.55
CA VAL A 17 -24.79 1.70 34.47
C VAL A 17 -24.28 2.70 33.43
N SER A 18 -23.60 3.79 33.84
CA SER A 18 -23.00 4.75 32.88
C SER A 18 -21.83 4.15 32.11
N VAL A 19 -21.01 3.31 32.75
CA VAL A 19 -19.90 2.62 32.07
C VAL A 19 -20.42 1.58 31.07
N VAL A 20 -21.47 0.85 31.43
CA VAL A 20 -22.11 -0.15 30.55
C VAL A 20 -22.83 0.54 29.38
N THR A 21 -23.52 1.65 29.61
CA THR A 21 -24.18 2.42 28.52
C THR A 21 -23.20 3.14 27.65
N TYR A 22 -22.08 3.66 28.19
CA TYR A 22 -21.00 4.25 27.38
C TYR A 22 -20.25 3.18 26.57
N GLY A 23 -20.00 2.01 27.13
CA GLY A 23 -19.42 0.88 26.43
C GLY A 23 -20.31 0.40 25.27
N GLN A 24 -21.62 0.33 25.49
CA GLN A 24 -22.58 -0.12 24.48
C GLN A 24 -22.79 0.91 23.35
N THR A 25 -22.77 2.21 23.66
CA THR A 25 -22.83 3.28 22.63
C THR A 25 -21.54 3.36 21.83
N ALA A 26 -20.37 3.28 22.45
CA ALA A 26 -19.09 3.22 21.77
C ALA A 26 -18.97 1.97 20.90
N PHE A 27 -19.46 0.84 21.38
CA PHE A 27 -19.51 -0.42 20.64
C PHE A 27 -20.45 -0.34 19.44
N ASN A 28 -21.66 0.19 19.58
CA ASN A 28 -22.60 0.36 18.48
C ASN A 28 -22.06 1.34 17.42
N GLN A 29 -21.43 2.44 17.82
CA GLN A 29 -20.72 3.34 16.90
C GLN A 29 -19.58 2.65 16.18
N TYR A 30 -18.83 1.79 16.86
CA TYR A 30 -17.76 1.02 16.29
C TYR A 30 -18.26 -0.01 15.26
N VAL A 31 -19.29 -0.79 15.60
CA VAL A 31 -19.93 -1.75 14.67
C VAL A 31 -20.49 -1.03 13.44
N ASP A 32 -21.10 0.13 13.62
CA ASP A 32 -21.59 0.94 12.50
C ASP A 32 -20.45 1.52 11.66
N THR A 33 -19.33 1.89 12.27
CA THR A 33 -18.12 2.34 11.56
C THR A 33 -17.50 1.19 10.77
N VAL A 34 -17.37 0.01 11.35
CA VAL A 34 -16.86 -1.19 10.67
C VAL A 34 -17.78 -1.60 9.52
N LYS A 35 -19.10 -1.66 9.76
CA LYS A 35 -20.09 -1.88 8.69
C LYS A 35 -20.01 -0.83 7.59
N SER A 36 -19.77 0.44 7.94
CA SER A 36 -19.58 1.54 7.02
C SER A 36 -18.27 1.39 6.24
N MET A 37 -17.16 1.02 6.87
CA MET A 37 -15.89 0.77 6.20
C MET A 37 -15.99 -0.40 5.22
N HIS A 38 -16.62 -1.51 5.61
CA HIS A 38 -16.86 -2.62 4.69
C HIS A 38 -17.82 -2.24 3.55
N ARG A 39 -18.82 -1.40 3.81
CA ARG A 39 -19.78 -0.95 2.79
C ARG A 39 -19.22 0.09 1.82
N THR A 40 -18.33 0.97 2.25
CA THR A 40 -17.85 2.09 1.43
C THR A 40 -16.53 1.83 0.70
N GLY A 41 -15.64 1.03 1.28
CA GLY A 41 -14.29 0.78 0.75
C GLY A 41 -14.11 -0.60 0.11
N GLY A 42 -15.03 -1.54 0.34
CA GLY A 42 -14.77 -2.96 0.14
C GLY A 42 -14.41 -3.36 -1.29
N ALA A 43 -15.41 -3.78 -2.07
CA ALA A 43 -15.13 -4.45 -3.35
C ALA A 43 -14.85 -3.50 -4.51
N LEU A 44 -15.43 -2.29 -4.51
CA LEU A 44 -15.24 -1.34 -5.61
C LEU A 44 -13.81 -0.80 -5.64
N ASP A 45 -13.31 -0.35 -4.49
CA ASP A 45 -11.96 0.18 -4.40
C ASP A 45 -10.91 -0.94 -4.45
N THR A 46 -11.21 -2.11 -3.91
CA THR A 46 -10.28 -3.24 -3.93
C THR A 46 -10.23 -3.94 -5.27
N LEU A 47 -11.30 -4.02 -6.06
CA LEU A 47 -11.20 -4.53 -7.43
C LEU A 47 -10.44 -3.56 -8.32
N SER A 48 -10.70 -2.26 -8.19
CA SER A 48 -9.90 -1.26 -8.87
C SER A 48 -8.44 -1.30 -8.42
N ASN A 49 -8.17 -1.47 -7.12
CA ASN A 49 -6.82 -1.44 -6.57
C ASN A 49 -6.02 -2.73 -6.82
N SER A 50 -6.65 -3.89 -6.94
CA SER A 50 -5.93 -5.15 -7.00
C SER A 50 -5.75 -5.72 -8.39
N THR A 51 -6.73 -5.61 -9.26
CA THR A 51 -6.48 -5.84 -10.69
C THR A 51 -5.52 -4.80 -11.21
N GLN A 52 -5.55 -3.61 -10.64
CA GLN A 52 -4.62 -2.55 -10.93
C GLN A 52 -3.29 -2.70 -10.22
N ALA A 53 -3.18 -3.22 -9.01
CA ALA A 53 -1.88 -3.43 -8.37
C ALA A 53 -1.01 -4.42 -9.15
N PHE A 54 -1.59 -5.34 -9.90
CA PHE A 54 -0.84 -6.34 -10.66
C PHE A 54 -0.74 -6.04 -12.16
N GLN A 55 -1.73 -5.39 -12.71
CA GLN A 55 -1.64 -4.81 -14.05
C GLN A 55 -1.06 -3.40 -14.00
N SER A 56 -1.22 -2.73 -12.89
CA SER A 56 -0.99 -1.29 -12.68
C SER A 56 0.19 -0.92 -11.83
N ALA A 57 1.10 -1.79 -11.71
CA ALA A 57 2.41 -1.22 -11.75
C ALA A 57 2.51 -0.24 -12.92
N PHE A 58 1.68 -0.44 -13.92
CA PHE A 58 1.69 0.24 -15.20
C PHE A 58 0.41 0.99 -15.53
N PHE A 59 -0.69 0.79 -14.79
CA PHE A 59 -1.97 1.37 -15.13
C PHE A 59 -2.49 2.25 -14.01
N ILE A 60 -2.78 3.46 -14.37
CA ILE A 60 -3.34 4.46 -13.49
C ILE A 60 -4.80 4.14 -13.26
N SER A 61 -5.17 3.93 -12.00
CA SER A 61 -6.57 3.94 -11.60
C SER A 61 -7.07 5.36 -11.42
N PRO A 62 -8.31 5.65 -11.83
CA PRO A 62 -8.92 6.92 -11.49
C PRO A 62 -9.05 7.14 -9.97
N THR A 63 -9.02 6.08 -9.19
CA THR A 63 -9.16 6.12 -7.73
C THR A 63 -7.84 5.94 -6.98
N THR A 64 -6.83 5.36 -7.62
CA THR A 64 -5.47 5.31 -7.08
C THR A 64 -4.65 6.45 -7.67
N THR A 65 -4.12 7.27 -6.80
CA THR A 65 -3.00 8.11 -7.15
C THR A 65 -1.96 7.26 -7.88
N ILE A 66 -1.55 7.68 -9.08
CA ILE A 66 -0.26 7.30 -9.65
C ILE A 66 0.69 7.19 -8.48
N LEU A 67 1.46 6.12 -8.42
CA LEU A 67 2.54 5.99 -7.45
C LEU A 67 3.10 7.40 -7.26
N SER A 68 2.84 7.99 -6.11
CA SER A 68 3.28 9.36 -5.85
C SER A 68 4.77 9.35 -6.18
N PRO A 69 5.32 10.36 -6.86
CA PRO A 69 6.76 10.44 -7.08
C PRO A 69 7.51 10.24 -5.79
N PHE A 70 6.91 10.68 -4.70
CA PHE A 70 7.36 10.44 -3.36
C PHE A 70 7.45 8.94 -3.01
N GLN A 71 6.58 8.10 -3.54
CA GLN A 71 6.70 6.65 -3.39
C GLN A 71 7.77 6.05 -4.29
N LEU A 72 7.91 6.48 -5.53
CA LEU A 72 8.98 6.04 -6.42
C LEU A 72 10.37 6.35 -5.87
N TYR A 73 10.56 7.51 -5.28
CA TYR A 73 11.85 7.94 -4.73
C TYR A 73 12.03 7.62 -3.24
N SER A 74 10.96 7.57 -2.45
CA SER A 74 11.03 7.26 -1.02
C SER A 74 11.09 5.77 -0.72
N THR A 75 10.72 4.89 -1.64
CA THR A 75 10.79 3.43 -1.50
C THR A 75 12.04 2.83 -2.14
N ASN A 76 13.13 3.57 -2.22
CA ASN A 76 14.43 3.07 -2.71
C ASN A 76 14.38 2.49 -4.12
N GLY A 77 13.89 3.27 -5.07
CA GLY A 77 13.94 2.87 -6.47
C GLY A 77 12.97 1.75 -6.81
N SER A 78 11.77 1.80 -6.22
CA SER A 78 10.58 1.15 -6.77
C SER A 78 10.76 -0.28 -7.26
N SER A 79 11.26 -1.15 -6.41
CA SER A 79 11.00 -2.56 -6.61
C SER A 79 9.50 -2.79 -6.43
N LEU A 80 8.75 -2.95 -7.53
CA LEU A 80 7.33 -3.32 -7.51
C LEU A 80 7.08 -4.65 -6.81
N HIS A 81 8.13 -5.38 -6.53
CA HIS A 81 8.11 -6.73 -6.00
C HIS A 81 8.67 -6.85 -4.58
N ALA A 82 9.01 -5.74 -3.92
CA ALA A 82 9.30 -5.79 -2.51
C ALA A 82 7.99 -6.01 -1.75
N LEU A 83 7.59 -7.26 -1.62
CA LEU A 83 6.53 -7.63 -0.69
C LEU A 83 6.99 -7.20 0.72
N LYS A 84 6.13 -6.49 1.43
CA LYS A 84 6.41 -6.03 2.79
C LYS A 84 5.39 -6.67 3.72
N VAL A 85 5.85 -7.10 4.88
CA VAL A 85 4.96 -7.52 5.96
C VAL A 85 3.99 -6.38 6.26
N LYS A 86 2.71 -6.61 5.99
CA LYS A 86 1.65 -5.64 6.26
C LYS A 86 1.16 -5.81 7.69
N GLU A 87 1.01 -4.70 8.39
CA GLU A 87 0.30 -4.71 9.66
C GLU A 87 -1.20 -4.79 9.37
N THR A 88 -1.84 -5.86 9.84
CA THR A 88 -3.29 -6.01 9.73
C THR A 88 -3.93 -5.34 10.94
N PRO A 89 -4.76 -4.30 10.76
CA PRO A 89 -5.44 -3.68 11.88
C PRO A 89 -6.36 -4.69 12.55
N LEU A 90 -6.28 -4.76 13.87
CA LEU A 90 -7.20 -5.53 14.68
C LEU A 90 -8.50 -4.75 14.86
N LEU A 91 -9.58 -5.34 14.43
CA LEU A 91 -10.91 -4.80 14.60
C LEU A 91 -11.61 -5.65 15.68
N PHE A 92 -12.00 -5.04 16.80
CA PHE A 92 -12.79 -5.73 17.81
C PHE A 92 -14.26 -5.76 17.38
N SER A 93 -14.86 -6.93 17.37
CA SER A 93 -16.29 -7.12 17.18
C SER A 93 -16.83 -8.01 18.29
N ALA A 94 -17.93 -7.63 18.92
CA ALA A 94 -18.58 -8.47 19.93
C ALA A 94 -19.32 -9.65 19.31
N LEU A 95 -19.64 -9.56 18.02
CA LEU A 95 -20.28 -10.63 17.26
C LEU A 95 -19.32 -11.20 16.24
N PRO A 96 -19.34 -12.51 15.96
CA PRO A 96 -18.62 -13.09 14.83
C PRO A 96 -18.96 -12.34 13.53
N HIS A 97 -17.95 -12.01 12.78
CA HIS A 97 -18.08 -11.32 11.49
C HIS A 97 -17.43 -12.16 10.38
N LEU A 98 -18.17 -12.38 9.31
CA LEU A 98 -17.66 -12.96 8.07
C LEU A 98 -17.96 -12.00 6.93
N GLY A 99 -16.91 -11.43 6.36
CA GLY A 99 -16.95 -10.61 5.15
C GLY A 99 -16.59 -11.45 3.92
N PHE A 100 -17.42 -11.42 2.91
CA PHE A 100 -17.20 -12.08 1.63
C PHE A 100 -17.26 -11.06 0.50
N SER A 101 -16.30 -11.10 -0.42
CA SER A 101 -16.30 -10.26 -1.61
C SER A 101 -15.79 -11.06 -2.80
N TYR A 102 -16.55 -11.05 -3.88
CA TYR A 102 -16.15 -11.67 -5.14
C TYR A 102 -16.41 -10.70 -6.29
N ALA A 103 -15.45 -10.64 -7.21
CA ALA A 103 -15.59 -9.84 -8.41
C ALA A 103 -14.87 -10.51 -9.58
N PHE A 104 -15.40 -10.30 -10.77
CA PHE A 104 -14.82 -10.73 -12.03
C PHE A 104 -14.91 -9.61 -13.07
N GLY A 105 -14.04 -9.66 -14.07
CA GLY A 105 -13.95 -8.62 -15.07
C GLY A 105 -13.31 -9.10 -16.37
N ALA A 106 -13.00 -8.14 -17.23
CA ALA A 106 -12.35 -8.40 -18.51
C ALA A 106 -11.06 -9.22 -18.35
N GLN A 107 -10.66 -9.91 -19.39
CA GLN A 107 -9.44 -10.73 -19.47
C GLN A 107 -9.37 -11.81 -18.38
N GLY A 108 -10.51 -12.43 -18.04
CA GLY A 108 -10.56 -13.47 -17.01
C GLY A 108 -10.18 -13.00 -15.61
N SER A 109 -10.17 -11.68 -15.38
CA SER A 109 -9.82 -11.11 -14.07
C SER A 109 -10.84 -11.52 -13.02
N GLN A 110 -10.35 -12.07 -11.91
CA GLN A 110 -11.16 -12.53 -10.79
C GLN A 110 -10.51 -12.10 -9.47
N ARG A 111 -11.33 -11.76 -8.48
CA ARG A 111 -10.88 -11.51 -7.12
C ARG A 111 -11.86 -12.06 -6.11
N LEU A 112 -11.33 -12.83 -5.18
CA LEU A 112 -12.01 -13.30 -3.98
C LEU A 112 -11.33 -12.68 -2.76
N LYS A 113 -12.13 -12.18 -1.82
CA LYS A 113 -11.67 -11.75 -0.50
C LYS A 113 -12.60 -12.34 0.55
N VAL A 114 -12.02 -12.90 1.61
CA VAL A 114 -12.73 -13.42 2.78
C VAL A 114 -12.06 -12.84 4.02
N ASP A 115 -12.82 -12.19 4.87
CA ASP A 115 -12.41 -11.68 6.17
C ASP A 115 -13.26 -12.37 7.25
N PHE A 116 -12.62 -13.07 8.17
CA PHE A 116 -13.27 -13.67 9.33
C PHE A 116 -12.71 -13.07 10.60
N GLN A 117 -13.58 -12.75 11.52
CA GLN A 117 -13.20 -12.19 12.81
C GLN A 117 -14.13 -12.66 13.91
N GLU A 118 -13.54 -13.09 15.03
CA GLU A 118 -14.29 -13.55 16.18
C GLU A 118 -13.53 -13.24 17.47
N SER A 119 -14.29 -12.93 18.52
CA SER A 119 -13.79 -12.73 19.88
C SER A 119 -14.22 -13.89 20.77
N PHE A 120 -13.26 -14.70 21.23
CA PHE A 120 -13.51 -15.82 22.13
C PHE A 120 -13.28 -15.40 23.59
N LYS A 121 -14.24 -15.69 24.47
CA LYS A 121 -14.14 -15.46 25.92
C LYS A 121 -13.69 -14.05 26.30
N GLN A 122 -14.04 -13.03 25.51
CA GLN A 122 -13.71 -11.61 25.72
C GLN A 122 -12.20 -11.26 25.77
N ASN A 123 -11.32 -12.24 25.70
CA ASN A 123 -9.87 -12.01 25.84
C ASN A 123 -9.01 -12.60 24.72
N ILE A 124 -9.61 -13.32 23.79
CA ILE A 124 -8.91 -13.83 22.60
C ILE A 124 -9.65 -13.31 21.37
N LEU A 125 -8.95 -12.57 20.53
CA LEU A 125 -9.43 -12.12 19.24
C LEU A 125 -8.71 -12.89 18.16
N VAL A 126 -9.46 -13.42 17.19
CA VAL A 126 -8.93 -14.08 15.99
C VAL A 126 -9.42 -13.33 14.78
N ASN A 127 -8.50 -12.96 13.90
CA ASN A 127 -8.79 -12.39 12.61
C ASN A 127 -8.10 -13.24 11.53
N ILE A 128 -8.83 -13.65 10.49
CA ILE A 128 -8.32 -14.38 9.33
C ILE A 128 -8.70 -13.61 8.08
N ASN A 129 -7.71 -13.27 7.28
CA ASN A 129 -7.89 -12.60 6.00
C ASN A 129 -7.34 -13.49 4.88
N PHE A 130 -8.12 -13.68 3.83
CA PHE A 130 -7.71 -14.38 2.63
C PHE A 130 -8.08 -13.56 1.40
N VAL A 131 -7.12 -13.36 0.51
CA VAL A 131 -7.32 -12.71 -0.79
C VAL A 131 -6.74 -13.57 -1.89
N LYS A 132 -7.49 -13.77 -2.97
CA LYS A 132 -6.99 -14.38 -4.19
C LYS A 132 -7.42 -13.54 -5.39
N SER A 133 -6.47 -13.19 -6.24
CA SER A 133 -6.73 -12.47 -7.50
C SER A 133 -6.00 -13.18 -8.63
N LYS A 134 -6.59 -13.22 -9.83
CA LYS A 134 -5.94 -13.72 -11.05
C LYS A 134 -6.51 -13.01 -12.27
N GLY A 135 -5.78 -13.05 -13.37
CA GLY A 135 -6.22 -12.56 -14.67
C GLY A 135 -5.20 -12.85 -15.74
N ASN A 136 -5.61 -12.81 -17.01
CA ASN A 136 -4.75 -13.12 -18.15
C ASN A 136 -3.96 -11.90 -18.67
N GLY A 137 -4.20 -10.69 -18.08
CA GLY A 137 -3.58 -9.48 -18.61
C GLY A 137 -4.20 -8.98 -19.91
N PHE A 138 -3.64 -7.91 -20.48
CA PHE A 138 -4.11 -7.33 -21.76
C PHE A 138 -3.22 -7.69 -22.94
N LEU A 139 -1.97 -7.99 -22.67
CA LEU A 139 -1.03 -8.47 -23.66
C LEU A 139 -0.88 -9.97 -23.54
N ARG A 140 -0.44 -10.60 -24.63
CA ARG A 140 -0.02 -11.99 -24.59
C ARG A 140 1.14 -12.15 -23.61
N ASN A 141 1.18 -13.26 -22.86
CA ASN A 141 2.16 -13.50 -21.80
C ASN A 141 2.20 -12.41 -20.71
N ASP A 142 1.03 -12.01 -20.21
CA ASP A 142 0.91 -11.02 -19.13
C ASP A 142 -0.02 -11.50 -18.00
N ASP A 143 -0.13 -12.82 -17.84
CA ASP A 143 -0.93 -13.45 -16.79
C ASP A 143 -0.42 -13.10 -15.41
N PHE A 144 -1.34 -12.97 -14.47
CA PHE A 144 -0.98 -12.76 -13.08
C PHE A 144 -1.84 -13.58 -12.12
N SER A 145 -1.25 -13.93 -10.99
CA SER A 145 -1.93 -14.52 -9.84
C SER A 145 -1.37 -13.91 -8.56
N PHE A 146 -2.25 -13.58 -7.64
CA PHE A 146 -1.93 -13.11 -6.31
C PHE A 146 -2.72 -13.89 -5.27
N GLN A 147 -2.06 -14.29 -4.20
CA GLN A 147 -2.70 -14.88 -3.03
C GLN A 147 -2.11 -14.26 -1.77
N GLU A 148 -2.96 -13.89 -0.84
CA GLU A 148 -2.58 -13.41 0.49
C GLU A 148 -3.40 -14.20 1.52
N PHE A 149 -2.71 -14.73 2.51
CA PHE A 149 -3.29 -15.32 3.70
C PHE A 149 -2.65 -14.66 4.91
N ASN A 150 -3.47 -14.17 5.83
CA ASN A 150 -3.00 -13.56 7.04
C ASN A 150 -3.91 -13.97 8.21
N THR A 151 -3.29 -14.38 9.30
CA THR A 151 -3.97 -14.71 10.56
C THR A 151 -3.37 -13.87 11.67
N HIS A 152 -4.23 -13.26 12.47
CA HIS A 152 -3.85 -12.45 13.60
C HIS A 152 -4.62 -12.92 14.83
N ILE A 153 -3.91 -13.31 15.88
CA ILE A 153 -4.45 -13.79 17.14
C ILE A 153 -3.92 -12.90 18.26
N LEU A 154 -4.82 -12.16 18.90
CA LEU A 154 -4.50 -11.37 20.08
C LEU A 154 -5.11 -12.02 21.31
N ARG A 155 -4.30 -12.26 22.31
CA ARG A 155 -4.73 -12.63 23.66
C ARG A 155 -4.43 -11.49 24.62
N THR A 156 -5.44 -11.03 25.34
CA THR A 156 -5.32 -10.01 26.39
C THR A 156 -5.59 -10.62 27.75
N GLY A 157 -4.68 -10.44 28.70
CA GLY A 157 -4.87 -10.81 30.11
C GLY A 157 -4.68 -9.59 31.01
N GLU A 158 -4.75 -9.79 32.33
CA GLU A 158 -4.64 -8.68 33.29
C GLU A 158 -3.27 -8.00 33.23
N ARG A 159 -2.19 -8.78 33.19
CA ARG A 159 -0.82 -8.29 33.16
C ARG A 159 -0.02 -8.77 31.96
N TYR A 160 -0.55 -9.69 31.18
CA TYR A 160 0.16 -10.24 30.04
C TYR A 160 -0.74 -10.27 28.82
N SER A 161 -0.23 -9.78 27.72
CA SER A 161 -0.84 -9.94 26.40
C SER A 161 0.15 -10.53 25.40
N ALA A 162 -0.37 -11.29 24.47
CA ALA A 162 0.38 -11.87 23.37
C ALA A 162 -0.34 -11.62 22.05
N ASP A 163 0.41 -11.24 21.03
CA ASP A 163 -0.05 -10.94 19.69
C ASP A 163 0.74 -11.80 18.70
N LEU A 164 0.06 -12.72 18.02
CA LEU A 164 0.63 -13.61 17.01
C LEU A 164 0.08 -13.27 15.64
N GLN A 165 0.96 -12.98 14.71
CA GLN A 165 0.62 -12.79 13.30
C GLN A 165 1.38 -13.80 12.44
N VAL A 166 0.66 -14.46 11.54
CA VAL A 166 1.22 -15.38 10.56
C VAL A 166 0.67 -15.00 9.20
N GLY A 167 1.54 -14.83 8.22
CA GLY A 167 1.10 -14.45 6.89
C GLY A 167 1.95 -15.05 5.78
N LYS A 168 1.30 -15.19 4.62
CA LYS A 168 1.93 -15.61 3.38
C LYS A 168 1.34 -14.84 2.21
N GLU A 169 2.22 -14.28 1.39
CA GLU A 169 1.85 -13.65 0.12
C GLU A 169 2.54 -14.40 -1.02
N LEU A 170 1.82 -14.65 -2.09
CA LEU A 170 2.32 -15.28 -3.32
C LEU A 170 1.91 -14.41 -4.51
N VAL A 171 2.88 -14.06 -5.33
CA VAL A 171 2.67 -13.37 -6.60
C VAL A 171 3.31 -14.20 -7.70
N ALA A 172 2.56 -14.57 -8.72
CA ALA A 172 3.07 -15.18 -9.92
C ALA A 172 2.68 -14.32 -11.12
N ARG A 173 3.62 -14.03 -12.00
CA ARG A 173 3.35 -13.18 -13.15
C ARG A 173 4.19 -13.58 -14.36
N SER A 174 3.50 -13.74 -15.49
CA SER A 174 4.14 -13.76 -16.81
C SER A 174 4.46 -12.33 -17.27
N TRP A 175 5.54 -12.15 -17.98
CA TRP A 175 6.03 -10.85 -18.40
C TRP A 175 6.22 -10.76 -19.91
N SER A 176 5.34 -10.04 -20.57
CA SER A 176 5.44 -9.77 -22.01
C SER A 176 6.58 -8.79 -22.36
N ASN A 177 7.08 -8.03 -21.39
CA ASN A 177 7.95 -6.85 -21.59
C ASN A 177 7.35 -5.81 -22.54
N GLY A 178 6.04 -5.88 -22.78
CA GLY A 178 5.29 -4.99 -23.65
C GLY A 178 5.30 -5.43 -25.14
N LEU A 179 4.70 -4.60 -25.98
CA LEU A 179 4.60 -4.82 -27.41
C LEU A 179 5.98 -4.69 -28.08
N THR A 180 6.19 -5.39 -29.19
CA THR A 180 7.37 -5.19 -30.04
C THR A 180 7.36 -3.83 -30.70
N SER A 181 6.19 -3.30 -31.04
CA SER A 181 6.01 -1.92 -31.49
C SER A 181 6.01 -0.94 -30.32
N SER A 182 6.47 0.28 -30.50
CA SER A 182 6.44 1.32 -29.46
C SER A 182 5.02 1.75 -29.07
N LEU A 183 4.07 1.57 -29.96
CA LEU A 183 2.65 1.89 -29.77
C LEU A 183 1.77 0.75 -30.26
N PRO A 184 0.54 0.58 -29.71
CA PRO A 184 -0.43 -0.39 -30.19
C PRO A 184 -0.79 -0.18 -31.67
N ILE A 185 -0.95 -1.27 -32.40
CA ILE A 185 -1.43 -1.23 -33.78
C ILE A 185 -2.95 -1.07 -33.74
N SER A 186 -3.45 -0.03 -34.40
CA SER A 186 -4.87 0.26 -34.46
C SER A 186 -5.66 -0.85 -35.18
N GLY A 187 -6.82 -1.20 -34.64
CA GLY A 187 -7.71 -2.23 -35.23
C GLY A 187 -7.34 -3.67 -34.92
N ILE A 188 -6.26 -3.92 -34.18
CA ILE A 188 -5.87 -5.26 -33.72
C ILE A 188 -5.98 -5.31 -32.20
N ASP A 189 -6.67 -6.33 -31.68
CA ASP A 189 -6.76 -6.55 -30.23
C ASP A 189 -5.35 -6.66 -29.61
N LEU A 190 -5.18 -6.09 -28.42
CA LEU A 190 -3.88 -6.04 -27.74
C LEU A 190 -3.30 -7.44 -27.47
N ASN A 191 -4.13 -8.41 -27.15
CA ASN A 191 -3.73 -9.80 -26.89
C ASN A 191 -3.29 -10.57 -28.15
N LEU A 192 -3.56 -10.04 -29.34
CA LEU A 192 -3.14 -10.61 -30.63
C LEU A 192 -1.86 -9.96 -31.17
N GLN A 193 -1.42 -8.86 -30.58
CA GLN A 193 -0.21 -8.17 -31.02
C GLN A 193 1.05 -8.88 -30.50
N ALA A 194 2.12 -8.79 -31.27
CA ALA A 194 3.41 -9.38 -30.90
C ALA A 194 4.01 -8.67 -29.68
N VAL A 195 4.54 -9.44 -28.76
CA VAL A 195 5.18 -8.98 -27.52
C VAL A 195 6.70 -9.22 -27.57
N GLN A 196 7.44 -8.50 -26.75
CA GLN A 196 8.90 -8.62 -26.71
C GLN A 196 9.37 -9.93 -26.09
N LYS A 197 8.58 -10.46 -25.11
CA LYS A 197 8.89 -11.73 -24.43
C LYS A 197 7.66 -12.62 -24.42
N GLU A 198 7.85 -13.85 -24.84
CA GLU A 198 6.76 -14.85 -24.88
C GLU A 198 6.85 -15.87 -23.75
N ASN A 199 8.04 -16.06 -23.16
CA ASN A 199 8.31 -17.12 -22.18
C ASN A 199 9.05 -16.58 -20.93
N ALA A 200 8.71 -15.37 -20.48
CA ALA A 200 9.26 -14.81 -19.25
C ALA A 200 8.26 -14.87 -18.11
N HIS A 201 8.70 -15.31 -16.94
CA HIS A 201 7.87 -15.52 -15.76
C HIS A 201 8.61 -15.12 -14.48
N ALA A 202 7.90 -14.55 -13.52
CA ALA A 202 8.42 -14.25 -12.19
C ALA A 202 7.46 -14.68 -11.09
N ASP A 203 7.99 -15.43 -10.14
CA ASP A 203 7.31 -15.81 -8.90
C ASP A 203 7.92 -15.04 -7.72
N HIS A 204 7.08 -14.54 -6.85
CA HIS A 204 7.52 -13.92 -5.61
C HIS A 204 6.68 -14.45 -4.44
N ALA A 205 7.34 -14.92 -3.40
CA ALA A 205 6.73 -15.44 -2.19
C ALA A 205 7.30 -14.73 -0.96
N LEU A 206 6.41 -14.27 -0.09
CA LEU A 206 6.74 -13.76 1.24
C LEU A 206 6.02 -14.63 2.27
N SER A 207 6.73 -15.06 3.31
CA SER A 207 6.15 -15.72 4.48
C SER A 207 6.71 -15.07 5.73
N PHE A 208 5.87 -14.87 6.74
CA PHE A 208 6.31 -14.30 8.01
C PHE A 208 5.54 -14.88 9.20
N VAL A 209 6.22 -14.88 10.33
CA VAL A 209 5.66 -15.14 11.66
C VAL A 209 6.14 -14.03 12.57
N ARG A 210 5.22 -13.35 13.24
CA ARG A 210 5.52 -12.32 14.24
C ARG A 210 4.81 -12.66 15.53
N LEU A 211 5.56 -12.69 16.63
CA LEU A 211 5.03 -12.89 17.97
C LEU A 211 5.47 -11.71 18.84
N GLN A 212 4.53 -11.00 19.40
CA GLN A 212 4.78 -9.90 20.34
C GLN A 212 4.25 -10.27 21.72
N HIS A 213 5.03 -10.00 22.73
CA HIS A 213 4.69 -10.16 24.14
C HIS A 213 4.71 -8.80 24.81
N ARG A 214 3.73 -8.56 25.65
CA ARG A 214 3.67 -7.39 26.53
C ARG A 214 3.39 -7.87 27.95
N PHE A 215 4.19 -7.43 28.88
CA PHE A 215 4.07 -7.74 30.30
C PHE A 215 3.98 -6.43 31.10
N ASP A 216 2.84 -6.18 31.73
CA ASP A 216 2.58 -5.03 32.60
C ASP A 216 3.16 -5.34 34.00
N VAL A 217 4.28 -4.69 34.37
CA VAL A 217 4.92 -4.80 35.70
C VAL A 217 4.09 -4.04 36.73
N ASP A 218 3.69 -2.82 36.39
CA ASP A 218 2.85 -1.95 37.18
C ASP A 218 1.71 -1.47 36.29
N LYS A 219 0.46 -1.65 36.77
CA LYS A 219 -0.74 -1.29 36.01
C LYS A 219 -1.85 -0.88 36.94
N ASP A 220 -2.37 0.32 36.72
CA ASP A 220 -3.60 0.81 37.29
C ASP A 220 -4.56 1.31 36.18
N SER A 221 -5.67 1.95 36.55
CA SER A 221 -6.65 2.47 35.58
C SER A 221 -6.13 3.61 34.68
N THR A 222 -5.01 4.23 35.02
CA THR A 222 -4.48 5.42 34.36
C THR A 222 -3.06 5.27 33.83
N ARG A 223 -2.35 4.22 34.26
CA ARG A 223 -0.95 3.99 33.98
C ARG A 223 -0.65 2.51 33.77
N ALA A 224 0.17 2.18 32.81
CA ALA A 224 0.83 0.90 32.70
C ALA A 224 2.32 1.10 32.36
N PHE A 225 3.19 0.39 33.07
CA PHE A 225 4.63 0.30 32.80
C PHE A 225 5.00 -1.16 32.71
N GLY A 226 5.86 -1.50 31.75
CA GLY A 226 6.23 -2.90 31.61
C GLY A 226 7.29 -3.17 30.55
N LEU A 227 7.35 -4.46 30.20
CA LEU A 227 8.28 -5.01 29.24
C LEU A 227 7.56 -5.38 27.95
N ILE A 228 8.25 -5.20 26.83
CA ILE A 228 7.80 -5.63 25.52
C ILE A 228 8.89 -6.45 24.85
N ALA A 229 8.51 -7.56 24.22
CA ALA A 229 9.39 -8.35 23.37
C ALA A 229 8.65 -8.67 22.08
N ARG A 230 9.35 -8.61 20.94
CA ARG A 230 8.83 -8.99 19.62
C ARG A 230 9.84 -9.90 18.93
N HIS A 231 9.35 -10.99 18.39
CA HIS A 231 10.11 -11.93 17.58
C HIS A 231 9.49 -11.98 16.20
N GLU A 232 10.27 -11.73 15.19
CA GLU A 232 9.80 -11.77 13.80
C GLU A 232 10.75 -12.61 12.97
N PHE A 233 10.20 -13.61 12.30
CA PHE A 233 10.86 -14.34 11.23
C PHE A 233 10.17 -13.99 9.92
N TYR A 234 10.96 -13.66 8.91
CA TYR A 234 10.44 -13.46 7.56
C TYR A 234 11.33 -14.13 6.53
N GLU A 235 10.73 -14.67 5.47
CA GLU A 235 11.40 -15.21 4.31
C GLU A 235 10.75 -14.63 3.05
N SER A 236 11.58 -14.05 2.18
CA SER A 236 11.19 -13.58 0.85
C SER A 236 11.96 -14.37 -0.20
N LYS A 237 11.26 -14.86 -1.23
CA LYS A 237 11.82 -15.56 -2.39
C LYS A 237 11.35 -14.89 -3.64
N ARG A 238 12.23 -14.74 -4.60
CA ARG A 238 11.90 -14.29 -5.95
C ARG A 238 12.63 -15.19 -6.94
N ASP A 239 11.84 -15.81 -7.82
CA ASP A 239 12.34 -16.61 -8.94
C ASP A 239 11.93 -15.91 -10.24
N TYR A 240 12.89 -15.67 -11.14
CA TYR A 240 12.64 -15.16 -12.49
C TYR A 240 13.17 -16.16 -13.49
N GLN A 241 12.36 -16.47 -14.50
CA GLN A 241 12.70 -17.40 -15.56
C GLN A 241 12.34 -16.79 -16.92
N GLU A 242 13.21 -16.98 -17.89
CA GLU A 242 13.04 -16.53 -19.27
C GLU A 242 13.65 -17.56 -20.21
N PHE A 243 12.89 -17.97 -21.21
CA PHE A 243 13.28 -18.96 -22.22
C PHE A 243 13.17 -18.42 -23.65
N ASP A 244 13.29 -17.11 -23.80
CA ASP A 244 13.32 -16.43 -25.10
C ASP A 244 14.74 -16.43 -25.69
N SER A 245 14.89 -16.03 -26.94
CA SER A 245 16.20 -15.90 -27.59
C SER A 245 17.00 -14.72 -27.02
N LEU A 246 17.80 -14.98 -26.01
CA LEU A 246 18.45 -13.94 -25.17
C LEU A 246 19.43 -13.08 -25.93
N SER A 247 20.14 -13.63 -26.93
CA SER A 247 21.10 -12.88 -27.75
C SER A 247 20.44 -11.78 -28.61
N GLN A 248 19.13 -11.89 -28.85
CA GLN A 248 18.36 -10.84 -29.54
C GLN A 248 17.82 -9.77 -28.59
N LEU A 249 17.62 -10.12 -27.32
CA LEU A 249 17.02 -9.26 -26.31
C LEU A 249 18.07 -8.51 -25.48
N TYR A 250 19.26 -9.11 -25.30
CA TYR A 250 20.29 -8.61 -24.40
C TYR A 250 21.64 -8.52 -25.12
N GLN A 251 22.38 -7.47 -24.84
CA GLN A 251 23.73 -7.32 -25.34
C GLN A 251 24.76 -8.15 -24.57
N ALA A 252 24.47 -8.46 -23.31
CA ALA A 252 25.31 -9.31 -22.46
C ALA A 252 24.58 -10.60 -22.11
N VAL A 253 25.22 -11.73 -22.38
CA VAL A 253 24.79 -13.08 -21.97
C VAL A 253 26.00 -13.79 -21.40
N TYR A 254 26.01 -14.02 -20.09
CA TYR A 254 27.21 -14.46 -19.38
C TYR A 254 27.35 -15.99 -19.32
N TRP A 255 26.26 -16.73 -19.22
CA TRP A 255 26.32 -18.18 -19.00
C TRP A 255 25.51 -19.02 -19.99
N ASN A 256 24.30 -18.62 -20.32
CA ASN A 256 23.40 -19.41 -21.11
C ASN A 256 22.66 -18.54 -22.13
N VAL A 257 22.74 -18.92 -23.39
CA VAL A 257 22.17 -18.15 -24.52
C VAL A 257 20.66 -18.40 -24.70
N ASP A 258 20.14 -19.47 -24.12
CA ASP A 258 18.76 -19.92 -24.35
C ASP A 258 17.85 -19.66 -23.16
N SER A 259 18.40 -19.37 -21.97
CA SER A 259 17.57 -19.15 -20.79
C SER A 259 18.24 -18.30 -19.72
N THR A 260 17.42 -17.53 -19.00
CA THR A 260 17.79 -16.87 -17.75
C THR A 260 16.97 -17.50 -16.62
N GLN A 261 17.64 -17.84 -15.52
CA GLN A 261 17.03 -18.36 -14.31
C GLN A 261 17.69 -17.71 -13.11
N ASP A 262 17.02 -16.72 -12.53
CA ASP A 262 17.50 -15.97 -11.39
C ASP A 262 16.68 -16.34 -10.16
N ARG A 263 17.38 -16.56 -9.05
CA ARG A 263 16.74 -16.84 -7.77
C ARG A 263 17.32 -15.96 -6.69
N PHE A 264 16.45 -15.24 -6.00
CA PHE A 264 16.78 -14.45 -4.82
C PHE A 264 16.03 -14.97 -3.62
N ARG A 265 16.73 -15.12 -2.52
CA ARG A 265 16.15 -15.51 -1.25
C ARG A 265 16.71 -14.65 -0.14
N GLU A 266 15.82 -14.08 0.64
CA GLU A 266 16.16 -13.34 1.84
C GLU A 266 15.44 -13.96 3.03
N ARG A 267 16.16 -14.17 4.12
CA ARG A 267 15.63 -14.55 5.42
C ARG A 267 16.07 -13.54 6.45
N SER A 268 15.16 -13.16 7.32
CA SER A 268 15.47 -12.26 8.42
C SER A 268 14.84 -12.77 9.70
N PHE A 269 15.62 -12.74 10.77
CA PHE A 269 15.15 -12.98 12.12
C PHE A 269 15.44 -11.74 12.96
N THR A 270 14.38 -11.12 13.49
CA THR A 270 14.45 -9.90 14.28
C THR A 270 13.94 -10.18 15.69
N ASN A 271 14.70 -9.77 16.70
CA ASN A 271 14.31 -9.80 18.10
C ASN A 271 14.34 -8.38 18.65
N ASP A 272 13.21 -7.92 19.10
CA ASP A 272 13.00 -6.63 19.75
C ASP A 272 12.77 -6.90 21.25
N VAL A 273 13.48 -6.20 22.11
CA VAL A 273 13.27 -6.24 23.57
C VAL A 273 13.33 -4.81 24.10
N GLY A 274 12.39 -4.44 24.93
CA GLY A 274 12.34 -3.08 25.43
C GLY A 274 11.33 -2.84 26.55
N ILE A 275 11.14 -1.59 26.84
CA ILE A 275 10.23 -1.09 27.88
C ILE A 275 9.16 -0.21 27.25
N PHE A 276 8.01 -0.14 27.89
CA PHE A 276 6.95 0.81 27.54
C PHE A 276 6.40 1.49 28.79
N LEU A 277 5.88 2.68 28.57
CA LEU A 277 5.13 3.47 29.55
C LEU A 277 3.88 4.01 28.87
N ASP A 278 2.72 3.59 29.35
CA ASP A 278 1.42 4.15 28.96
C ASP A 278 0.86 4.98 30.12
N ARG A 279 0.65 6.23 29.87
CA ARG A 279 -0.05 7.14 30.79
C ARG A 279 -1.12 7.85 30.00
N HIS A 280 -2.36 7.71 30.41
CA HIS A 280 -3.57 8.42 29.90
C HIS A 280 -3.45 9.20 28.55
N LYS A 281 -2.46 10.08 28.44
CA LYS A 281 -2.21 10.93 27.26
C LYS A 281 -0.86 10.66 26.60
N LEU A 282 0.04 9.98 27.28
CA LEU A 282 1.41 9.74 26.86
C LEU A 282 1.68 8.24 26.77
N ASN A 283 2.12 7.81 25.60
CA ASN A 283 2.64 6.47 25.37
C ASN A 283 4.09 6.60 24.90
N VAL A 284 5.00 5.89 25.55
CA VAL A 284 6.43 5.84 25.21
C VAL A 284 6.86 4.39 25.16
N GLN A 285 7.59 4.05 24.13
CA GLN A 285 8.22 2.74 23.99
C GLN A 285 9.67 2.92 23.55
N SER A 286 10.58 2.17 24.15
CA SER A 286 11.99 2.16 23.78
C SER A 286 12.47 0.69 23.68
N VAL A 287 13.06 0.35 22.53
CA VAL A 287 13.31 -1.05 22.15
C VAL A 287 14.70 -1.17 21.52
N LEU A 288 15.46 -2.16 21.98
CA LEU A 288 16.64 -2.65 21.27
C LEU A 288 16.21 -3.78 20.33
N SER A 289 16.60 -3.67 19.08
CA SER A 289 16.22 -4.57 17.99
C SER A 289 17.47 -5.21 17.40
N TYR A 290 17.64 -6.49 17.63
CA TYR A 290 18.70 -7.29 17.03
C TYR A 290 18.17 -8.05 15.83
N ARG A 291 18.78 -7.86 14.65
CA ARG A 291 18.37 -8.49 13.40
C ARG A 291 19.53 -9.25 12.76
N ILE A 292 19.29 -10.51 12.44
CA ILE A 292 20.12 -11.34 11.57
C ILE A 292 19.42 -11.41 10.22
N ARG A 293 20.17 -11.21 9.15
CA ARG A 293 19.66 -11.24 7.80
C ARG A 293 20.58 -12.03 6.90
N ASN A 294 20.03 -13.06 6.25
CA ASN A 294 20.73 -13.87 5.27
C ASN A 294 20.12 -13.58 3.90
N TRP A 295 20.96 -13.33 2.95
CA TRP A 295 20.55 -13.07 1.58
C TRP A 295 21.45 -13.84 0.62
N HIS A 296 20.86 -14.48 -0.38
CA HIS A 296 21.61 -15.15 -1.42
C HIS A 296 20.92 -15.04 -2.78
N ASP A 297 21.70 -14.89 -3.82
CA ASP A 297 21.36 -15.13 -5.20
C ASP A 297 22.05 -16.39 -5.71
N LYS A 298 22.17 -16.55 -7.01
CA LYS A 298 22.79 -17.71 -7.66
C LYS A 298 24.28 -17.86 -7.33
N LEU A 299 24.99 -16.77 -7.07
CA LEU A 299 26.46 -16.75 -6.90
C LEU A 299 26.92 -16.25 -5.54
N LEU A 300 26.16 -15.38 -4.91
CA LEU A 300 26.56 -14.69 -3.71
C LEU A 300 25.70 -15.08 -2.52
N TYR A 301 26.34 -15.21 -1.38
CA TYR A 301 25.74 -15.40 -0.09
C TYR A 301 26.22 -14.29 0.86
N HIS A 302 25.29 -13.60 1.48
CA HIS A 302 25.58 -12.52 2.40
C HIS A 302 24.84 -12.71 3.71
N ASP A 303 25.59 -12.64 4.81
CA ASP A 303 25.06 -12.55 6.15
C ASP A 303 25.30 -11.15 6.70
N THR A 304 24.29 -10.57 7.30
CA THR A 304 24.41 -9.30 7.99
C THR A 304 23.76 -9.38 9.37
N THR A 305 24.40 -8.73 10.32
CA THR A 305 23.88 -8.58 11.67
C THR A 305 23.76 -7.10 11.96
N GLU A 306 22.63 -6.68 12.51
CA GLU A 306 22.33 -5.30 12.79
C GLU A 306 21.75 -5.15 14.19
N LEU A 307 22.13 -4.08 14.88
CA LEU A 307 21.55 -3.67 16.14
C LEU A 307 20.97 -2.25 15.98
N TRP A 308 19.68 -2.13 16.26
CA TRP A 308 18.94 -0.87 16.17
C TRP A 308 18.40 -0.48 17.53
N TRP A 309 18.43 0.79 17.82
CA TRP A 309 17.64 1.40 18.89
C TRP A 309 16.44 2.11 18.29
N LYS A 310 15.24 1.73 18.75
CA LYS A 310 13.96 2.23 18.24
C LYS A 310 13.17 2.88 19.38
N ASN A 311 12.62 4.04 19.13
CA ASN A 311 11.77 4.74 20.09
C ASN A 311 10.45 5.13 19.41
N ASP A 312 9.36 4.94 20.13
CA ASP A 312 8.04 5.40 19.77
C ASP A 312 7.48 6.27 20.89
N LEU A 313 6.99 7.45 20.54
CA LEU A 313 6.34 8.38 21.44
C LEU A 313 5.02 8.83 20.86
N SER A 314 3.94 8.70 21.60
CA SER A 314 2.67 9.31 21.24
C SER A 314 2.09 10.10 22.41
N TYR A 315 1.63 11.31 22.12
CA TYR A 315 0.98 12.19 23.08
C TYR A 315 -0.34 12.67 22.50
N ARG A 316 -1.45 12.48 23.23
CA ARG A 316 -2.81 12.80 22.75
C ARG A 316 -3.60 13.59 23.77
N THR A 317 -4.06 14.76 23.35
CA THR A 317 -5.06 15.57 24.06
C THR A 317 -6.20 15.92 23.09
N SER A 318 -7.20 16.63 23.57
CA SER A 318 -8.27 17.17 22.69
C SER A 318 -7.75 18.21 21.68
N THR A 319 -6.63 18.88 21.97
CA THR A 319 -6.08 19.99 21.18
C THR A 319 -4.80 19.68 20.45
N ILE A 320 -4.08 18.62 20.85
CA ILE A 320 -2.79 18.24 20.25
C ILE A 320 -2.67 16.73 20.23
N GLN A 321 -2.28 16.19 19.08
CA GLN A 321 -1.83 14.81 18.96
C GLN A 321 -0.46 14.81 18.31
N LEU A 322 0.54 14.25 19.01
CA LEU A 322 1.91 14.11 18.56
C LEU A 322 2.25 12.63 18.48
N GLU A 323 2.79 12.19 17.37
CA GLU A 323 3.42 10.88 17.20
C GLU A 323 4.84 11.11 16.72
N HIS A 324 5.79 10.45 17.35
CA HIS A 324 7.20 10.47 16.95
C HIS A 324 7.75 9.06 17.01
N ARG A 325 8.45 8.64 15.97
CA ARG A 325 9.14 7.34 15.89
C ARG A 325 10.53 7.58 15.34
N ASP A 326 11.51 7.00 15.96
CA ASP A 326 12.86 6.99 15.45
C ASP A 326 13.47 5.58 15.51
N ALA A 327 14.45 5.33 14.69
CA ALA A 327 15.28 4.15 14.73
C ALA A 327 16.69 4.52 14.30
N ILE A 328 17.67 4.17 15.11
CA ILE A 328 19.09 4.45 14.88
C ILE A 328 19.83 3.13 14.85
N ASN A 329 20.59 2.90 13.80
CA ASN A 329 21.49 1.74 13.73
C ASN A 329 22.71 1.98 14.61
N ILE A 330 22.92 1.12 15.62
CA ILE A 330 24.04 1.20 16.56
C ILE A 330 25.22 0.39 16.06
N LEU A 331 24.96 -0.80 15.52
CA LEU A 331 25.98 -1.74 15.04
C LEU A 331 25.50 -2.45 13.77
N GLY A 332 26.43 -2.74 12.88
CA GLY A 332 26.20 -3.50 11.65
C GLY A 332 26.41 -2.67 10.39
N ALA A 333 26.15 -3.28 9.24
CA ALA A 333 26.44 -2.69 7.92
C ALA A 333 25.55 -1.50 7.55
N ALA A 334 24.40 -1.33 8.22
CA ALA A 334 23.39 -0.38 7.77
C ALA A 334 23.71 1.08 8.08
N GLN A 335 24.49 1.39 9.12
CA GLN A 335 24.93 2.75 9.54
C GLN A 335 23.89 3.86 9.24
N GLY A 336 22.64 3.63 9.59
CA GLY A 336 21.57 4.51 9.17
C GLY A 336 20.63 4.92 10.30
N PHE A 337 19.74 5.82 9.98
CA PHE A 337 18.66 6.22 10.89
C PHE A 337 17.37 6.49 10.11
N THR A 338 16.25 6.37 10.80
CA THR A 338 14.94 6.80 10.32
C THR A 338 14.24 7.60 11.41
N SER A 339 13.54 8.66 11.03
CA SER A 339 12.74 9.48 11.95
C SER A 339 11.43 9.84 11.27
N PHE A 340 10.35 9.69 12.00
CA PHE A 340 9.01 10.10 11.59
C PHE A 340 8.36 10.89 12.71
N SER A 341 7.81 12.05 12.39
CA SER A 341 7.04 12.87 13.32
C SER A 341 5.73 13.27 12.69
N LYS A 342 4.65 13.18 13.45
CA LYS A 342 3.32 13.62 13.03
C LYS A 342 2.71 14.47 14.14
N LEU A 343 2.30 15.67 13.79
CA LEU A 343 1.60 16.60 14.67
C LEU A 343 0.21 16.87 14.09
N MET A 344 -0.82 16.69 14.90
CA MET A 344 -2.19 17.03 14.56
C MET A 344 -2.70 18.07 15.53
N LEU A 345 -3.20 19.19 15.00
CA LEU A 345 -3.72 20.34 15.72
C LEU A 345 -5.17 20.59 15.29
N PRO A 346 -6.15 20.00 16.00
CA PRO A 346 -7.56 20.31 15.76
C PRO A 346 -7.85 21.71 16.33
N VAL A 347 -7.71 22.73 15.48
CA VAL A 347 -8.07 24.11 15.81
C VAL A 347 -9.56 24.30 15.53
N SER A 348 -10.25 25.15 16.28
CA SER A 348 -11.72 25.30 16.21
C SER A 348 -12.28 25.57 14.80
N PHE A 349 -11.45 26.12 13.91
CA PHE A 349 -11.86 26.46 12.54
C PHE A 349 -11.18 25.62 11.45
N LEU A 350 -10.14 24.83 11.78
CA LEU A 350 -9.29 24.10 10.82
C LEU A 350 -8.55 22.95 11.51
N ASP A 351 -8.59 21.76 10.95
CA ASP A 351 -7.73 20.65 11.37
C ASP A 351 -6.40 20.73 10.58
N LEU A 352 -5.29 20.94 11.28
CA LEU A 352 -3.95 21.01 10.70
C LEU A 352 -3.16 19.76 11.06
N HIS A 353 -2.58 19.10 10.05
CA HIS A 353 -1.69 17.95 10.22
C HIS A 353 -0.34 18.26 9.59
N ILE A 354 0.73 17.98 10.30
CA ILE A 354 2.11 18.14 9.84
C ILE A 354 2.80 16.79 9.97
N GLU A 355 3.36 16.28 8.88
CA GLU A 355 4.18 15.07 8.89
C GLU A 355 5.58 15.38 8.41
N HIS A 356 6.56 14.90 9.14
CA HIS A 356 7.99 15.02 8.82
C HIS A 356 8.60 13.62 8.81
N LYS A 357 9.33 13.30 7.74
CA LYS A 357 10.08 12.04 7.59
C LYS A 357 11.49 12.35 7.19
N LEU A 358 12.43 11.72 7.87
CA LEU A 358 13.86 11.82 7.60
C LEU A 358 14.45 10.42 7.67
N SER A 359 15.19 10.03 6.66
CA SER A 359 15.88 8.73 6.65
C SER A 359 17.23 8.82 5.96
N SER A 360 18.18 8.09 6.50
CA SER A 360 19.49 7.82 5.92
C SER A 360 19.74 6.33 6.05
N THR A 361 19.63 5.59 4.96
CA THR A 361 19.71 4.12 4.97
C THR A 361 20.48 3.62 3.76
N LEU A 362 21.19 2.52 3.93
CA LEU A 362 21.74 1.80 2.78
C LEU A 362 20.62 1.30 1.86
N PRO A 363 20.85 1.22 0.55
CA PRO A 363 19.92 0.61 -0.39
C PRO A 363 19.72 -0.87 -0.08
N ASP A 364 18.64 -1.43 -0.61
CA ASP A 364 18.37 -2.86 -0.47
C ASP A 364 19.48 -3.72 -1.07
N LEU A 365 19.65 -4.95 -0.55
CA LEU A 365 20.70 -5.86 -0.97
C LEU A 365 20.70 -6.12 -2.47
N MET A 366 19.51 -6.25 -3.07
CA MET A 366 19.35 -6.43 -4.51
C MET A 366 19.79 -5.20 -5.33
N GLN A 367 19.70 -3.99 -4.77
CA GLN A 367 20.23 -2.79 -5.41
C GLN A 367 21.75 -2.67 -5.29
N ARG A 368 22.34 -3.32 -4.28
CA ARG A 368 23.79 -3.29 -4.06
C ARG A 368 24.53 -4.33 -4.88
N ASN A 369 23.94 -5.51 -4.99
CA ASN A 369 24.53 -6.63 -5.69
C ASN A 369 23.47 -7.39 -6.47
N TYR A 370 23.73 -7.65 -7.72
CA TYR A 370 22.88 -8.45 -8.59
C TYR A 370 23.72 -9.26 -9.57
N PHE A 371 23.57 -10.56 -9.58
CA PHE A 371 24.25 -11.46 -10.49
C PHE A 371 23.25 -12.35 -11.20
N SER A 372 23.03 -12.04 -12.44
CA SER A 372 22.13 -12.71 -13.35
C SER A 372 22.83 -13.04 -14.67
N ASN A 373 22.19 -13.83 -15.49
CA ASN A 373 22.69 -14.17 -16.82
C ASN A 373 22.88 -12.96 -17.75
N ASN A 374 22.15 -11.87 -17.49
CA ASN A 374 22.14 -10.70 -18.39
C ASN A 374 22.48 -9.38 -17.70
N VAL A 375 22.46 -9.38 -16.37
CA VAL A 375 22.73 -8.19 -15.55
C VAL A 375 23.66 -8.58 -14.43
N GLN A 376 24.80 -7.91 -14.32
CA GLN A 376 25.74 -8.14 -13.23
C GLN A 376 26.29 -6.82 -12.73
N TYR A 377 26.16 -6.58 -11.44
CA TYR A 377 26.82 -5.47 -10.77
C TYR A 377 27.08 -5.76 -9.30
N GLN A 378 28.15 -5.17 -8.80
CA GLN A 378 28.48 -5.13 -7.38
C GLN A 378 28.98 -3.73 -7.05
N LEU A 379 28.32 -3.07 -6.11
CA LEU A 379 28.70 -1.75 -5.67
C LEU A 379 29.77 -1.88 -4.57
N ASN A 380 30.96 -1.40 -4.85
CA ASN A 380 32.12 -1.47 -3.94
C ASN A 380 32.13 -0.32 -2.91
N SER A 381 31.56 0.83 -3.26
CA SER A 381 31.39 1.97 -2.37
C SER A 381 29.93 2.25 -2.18
N LEU A 382 29.47 2.18 -0.92
CA LEU A 382 28.07 2.35 -0.57
C LEU A 382 27.90 3.64 0.21
N GLU A 383 27.11 4.53 -0.30
CA GLU A 383 26.65 5.71 0.44
C GLU A 383 25.18 5.52 0.85
N ASN A 384 24.82 6.03 2.02
CA ASN A 384 23.44 6.01 2.45
C ASN A 384 22.57 6.86 1.54
N GLN A 385 21.44 6.33 1.15
CA GLN A 385 20.38 7.12 0.54
C GLN A 385 19.76 8.01 1.62
N TRP A 386 19.68 9.29 1.33
CA TRP A 386 19.10 10.28 2.21
C TRP A 386 17.77 10.77 1.65
N ASN A 387 16.72 10.68 2.45
CA ASN A 387 15.38 11.14 2.10
C ASN A 387 14.84 12.03 3.21
N HIS A 388 14.35 13.20 2.84
CA HIS A 388 13.69 14.16 3.71
C HIS A 388 12.36 14.56 3.09
N SER A 389 11.27 14.41 3.81
CA SER A 389 9.95 14.85 3.35
C SER A 389 9.20 15.60 4.45
N LEU A 390 8.54 16.67 4.04
CA LEU A 390 7.62 17.47 4.86
C LEU A 390 6.27 17.48 4.17
N SER A 391 5.22 17.14 4.92
CA SER A 391 3.84 17.21 4.43
C SER A 391 2.99 18.03 5.39
N LEU A 392 2.22 18.96 4.83
CA LEU A 392 1.28 19.82 5.55
C LEU A 392 -0.12 19.52 4.99
N PHE A 393 -1.06 19.25 5.86
CA PHE A 393 -2.45 18.99 5.48
C PHE A 393 -3.35 19.92 6.29
N ALA A 394 -4.32 20.51 5.63
CA ALA A 394 -5.31 21.36 6.24
C ALA A 394 -6.70 20.90 5.81
N VAL A 395 -7.59 20.66 6.78
CA VAL A 395 -8.96 20.21 6.51
C VAL A 395 -9.95 21.15 7.20
N LYS A 396 -10.92 21.67 6.44
CA LYS A 396 -12.00 22.50 6.93
C LYS A 396 -13.35 21.89 6.58
N LYS A 397 -14.19 21.67 7.60
CA LYS A 397 -15.59 21.26 7.41
C LYS A 397 -16.52 22.45 7.63
N ILE A 398 -17.40 22.72 6.69
CA ILE A 398 -18.40 23.80 6.75
C ILE A 398 -19.73 23.23 6.30
N ALA A 399 -20.61 22.89 7.23
CA ALA A 399 -21.90 22.25 6.96
C ALA A 399 -21.75 21.00 6.05
N SER A 400 -22.25 21.04 4.82
CA SER A 400 -22.17 19.96 3.84
C SER A 400 -20.89 19.96 2.99
N PHE A 401 -20.00 20.95 3.19
CA PHE A 401 -18.74 21.07 2.46
C PHE A 401 -17.55 20.64 3.33
N GLN A 402 -16.61 19.96 2.70
CA GLN A 402 -15.27 19.73 3.27
C GLN A 402 -14.24 20.20 2.25
N LEU A 403 -13.33 21.06 2.71
CA LEU A 403 -12.21 21.56 1.93
C LEU A 403 -10.92 20.96 2.49
N GLU A 404 -10.05 20.50 1.61
CA GLU A 404 -8.76 19.92 1.95
C GLU A 404 -7.67 20.58 1.11
N ALA A 405 -6.58 20.95 1.75
CA ALA A 405 -5.37 21.42 1.09
C ALA A 405 -4.19 20.61 1.62
N ALA A 406 -3.29 20.20 0.73
CA ALA A 406 -2.06 19.52 1.10
C ALA A 406 -0.88 20.12 0.37
N TYR A 407 0.24 20.29 1.07
CA TYR A 407 1.53 20.63 0.52
C TYR A 407 2.52 19.53 0.92
N GLN A 408 3.32 19.07 -0.02
CA GLN A 408 4.38 18.10 0.23
C GLN A 408 5.67 18.58 -0.42
N ALA A 409 6.75 18.53 0.33
CA ALA A 409 8.11 18.76 -0.15
C ALA A 409 8.95 17.51 0.07
N LEU A 410 9.76 17.16 -0.90
CA LEU A 410 10.69 16.04 -0.88
C LEU A 410 12.08 16.52 -1.27
N GLN A 411 13.09 16.06 -0.55
CA GLN A 411 14.49 16.17 -0.93
C GLN A 411 15.14 14.80 -0.77
N PHE A 412 15.91 14.37 -1.76
CA PHE A 412 16.64 13.12 -1.71
C PHE A 412 18.06 13.29 -2.25
N ARG A 413 18.99 12.46 -1.78
CA ARG A 413 20.37 12.38 -2.24
C ARG A 413 20.82 10.94 -2.29
N ASN A 414 21.81 10.66 -3.12
CA ASN A 414 22.44 9.36 -3.22
C ASN A 414 21.42 8.24 -3.52
N VAL A 415 20.38 8.54 -4.32
CA VAL A 415 19.40 7.54 -4.74
C VAL A 415 19.98 6.68 -5.83
N TYR A 416 19.87 5.37 -5.65
CA TYR A 416 20.27 4.40 -6.67
C TYR A 416 19.25 4.34 -7.79
N VAL A 417 19.72 4.40 -9.00
CA VAL A 417 18.91 4.38 -10.21
C VAL A 417 19.49 3.37 -11.19
N PHE A 418 18.61 2.67 -11.88
CA PHE A 418 19.02 1.79 -12.95
C PHE A 418 19.13 2.59 -14.24
N ASP A 419 20.20 2.37 -14.98
CA ASP A 419 20.47 2.95 -16.29
C ASP A 419 20.89 1.85 -17.25
N GLN A 420 20.39 1.90 -18.47
CA GLN A 420 20.84 1.07 -19.58
C GLN A 420 21.76 1.88 -20.48
N SER A 421 22.96 2.13 -20.04
CA SER A 421 23.99 2.77 -20.88
C SER A 421 24.73 1.74 -21.70
N ALA A 422 24.94 2.03 -22.99
CA ALA A 422 25.63 1.14 -23.92
C ALA A 422 25.09 -0.31 -23.98
N GLY A 423 23.78 -0.49 -23.70
CA GLY A 423 23.14 -1.79 -23.70
C GLY A 423 23.38 -2.68 -22.47
N ILE A 424 24.18 -2.20 -21.54
CA ILE A 424 24.46 -2.90 -20.27
C ILE A 424 23.72 -2.17 -19.15
N TRP A 425 22.96 -2.93 -18.38
CA TRP A 425 22.30 -2.40 -17.19
C TRP A 425 23.31 -2.08 -16.10
N ARG A 426 23.24 -0.86 -15.61
CA ARG A 426 24.06 -0.37 -14.50
C ARG A 426 23.17 0.12 -13.37
N ASN A 427 23.67 0.06 -12.17
CA ASN A 427 23.09 0.69 -11.01
C ASN A 427 24.01 1.82 -10.56
N ASP A 428 23.60 3.05 -10.84
CA ASP A 428 24.36 4.24 -10.52
C ASP A 428 23.69 5.02 -9.38
N GLN A 429 24.50 5.75 -8.63
CA GLN A 429 24.02 6.58 -7.54
C GLN A 429 23.94 8.04 -7.97
N LEU A 430 22.74 8.63 -7.93
CA LEU A 430 22.54 10.06 -8.15
C LEU A 430 23.06 10.88 -6.97
N ALA A 431 24.36 11.22 -6.98
CA ALA A 431 25.01 12.02 -5.93
C ALA A 431 24.43 13.44 -5.82
N SER A 432 24.04 14.03 -6.95
CA SER A 432 23.47 15.39 -7.01
C SER A 432 22.13 15.53 -6.30
N GLY A 433 21.43 14.40 -6.09
CA GLY A 433 20.12 14.38 -5.48
C GLY A 433 19.03 15.06 -6.30
N GLY A 434 17.87 15.24 -5.69
CA GLY A 434 16.73 15.92 -6.29
C GLY A 434 15.79 16.53 -5.25
N LYS A 435 14.95 17.43 -5.73
CA LYS A 435 13.89 18.06 -4.95
C LYS A 435 12.57 17.92 -5.69
N GLY A 436 11.51 17.69 -4.93
CA GLY A 436 10.15 17.65 -5.44
C GLY A 436 9.21 18.42 -4.55
N GLN A 437 8.17 18.98 -5.15
CA GLN A 437 7.07 19.60 -4.42
C GLN A 437 5.74 19.27 -5.06
N SER A 438 4.72 19.18 -4.23
CA SER A 438 3.36 18.91 -4.67
C SER A 438 2.37 19.74 -3.86
N VAL A 439 1.39 20.32 -4.54
CA VAL A 439 0.25 21.00 -3.92
C VAL A 439 -1.02 20.28 -4.37
N GLN A 440 -1.89 19.96 -3.44
CA GLN A 440 -3.18 19.34 -3.74
C GLN A 440 -4.30 20.12 -3.08
N PHE A 441 -5.38 20.33 -3.81
CA PHE A 441 -6.65 20.85 -3.33
C PHE A 441 -7.75 19.84 -3.60
N SER A 442 -8.62 19.64 -2.62
CA SER A 442 -9.81 18.81 -2.75
C SER A 442 -10.99 19.51 -2.09
N ALA A 443 -12.14 19.43 -2.71
CA ALA A 443 -13.40 19.85 -2.10
C ALA A 443 -14.38 18.68 -2.17
N SER A 444 -15.19 18.49 -1.15
CA SER A 444 -16.33 17.57 -1.21
C SER A 444 -17.59 18.26 -0.73
N TRP A 445 -18.64 18.08 -1.50
CA TRP A 445 -19.99 18.56 -1.18
C TRP A 445 -20.95 17.38 -1.15
N THR A 446 -21.70 17.27 -0.04
CA THR A 446 -22.67 16.18 0.14
C THR A 446 -24.03 16.76 0.44
N TYR A 447 -25.02 16.45 -0.41
CA TYR A 447 -26.40 16.90 -0.23
C TYR A 447 -27.40 15.85 -0.69
N LYS A 448 -28.31 15.43 0.19
CA LYS A 448 -29.39 14.46 -0.11
C LYS A 448 -28.94 13.22 -0.88
N GLY A 449 -27.78 12.65 -0.51
CA GLY A 449 -27.20 11.48 -1.17
C GLY A 449 -26.34 11.75 -2.39
N LEU A 450 -26.30 12.99 -2.88
CA LEU A 450 -25.37 13.44 -3.92
C LEU A 450 -24.05 13.84 -3.27
N LEU A 451 -22.94 13.29 -3.76
CA LEU A 451 -21.56 13.67 -3.45
C LEU A 451 -20.90 14.20 -4.72
N ILE A 452 -20.30 15.37 -4.64
CA ILE A 452 -19.41 15.90 -5.68
C ILE A 452 -18.06 16.16 -5.05
N LYS A 453 -17.00 15.54 -5.60
CA LYS A 453 -15.63 15.63 -5.08
C LYS A 453 -14.63 15.91 -6.20
N PRO A 454 -14.36 17.18 -6.53
CA PRO A 454 -13.22 17.57 -7.34
C PRO A 454 -11.92 17.48 -6.52
N THR A 455 -10.83 17.10 -7.19
CA THR A 455 -9.47 17.13 -6.65
C THR A 455 -8.53 17.62 -7.74
N TYR A 456 -7.60 18.47 -7.39
CA TYR A 456 -6.53 18.94 -8.27
C TYR A 456 -5.21 18.80 -7.56
N ARG A 457 -4.19 18.29 -8.27
CA ARG A 457 -2.80 18.19 -7.80
C ARG A 457 -1.86 18.77 -8.83
N TRP A 458 -0.98 19.61 -8.36
CA TRP A 458 0.20 20.05 -9.09
C TRP A 458 1.46 19.43 -8.47
N THR A 459 2.38 18.97 -9.32
CA THR A 459 3.63 18.32 -8.88
C THR A 459 4.78 18.81 -9.76
N GLN A 460 5.90 19.15 -9.13
CA GLN A 460 7.12 19.57 -9.82
C GLN A 460 8.34 18.90 -9.20
N PHE A 461 9.24 18.41 -10.05
CA PHE A 461 10.56 17.94 -9.68
C PHE A 461 11.66 18.81 -10.30
N SER A 462 12.76 18.99 -9.56
CA SER A 462 13.98 19.56 -10.11
C SER A 462 14.68 18.52 -10.97
N SER A 463 15.36 18.99 -12.05
CA SER A 463 16.29 18.18 -12.83
C SER A 463 15.74 16.91 -13.52
N GLY A 464 15.02 17.09 -14.63
CA GLY A 464 14.85 16.04 -15.64
C GLY A 464 13.99 14.82 -15.26
N LEU A 465 13.49 14.73 -14.02
CA LEU A 465 12.72 13.61 -13.53
C LEU A 465 11.20 13.80 -13.80
N ASN A 466 10.83 13.97 -15.05
CA ASN A 466 9.46 14.32 -15.47
C ASN A 466 8.58 13.08 -15.76
N PHE A 467 8.79 11.98 -15.03
CA PHE A 467 8.01 10.76 -15.20
C PHE A 467 6.59 10.83 -14.62
N GLN A 468 6.19 12.00 -14.18
CA GLN A 468 4.86 12.19 -13.64
C GLN A 468 4.16 13.39 -14.25
N PRO A 469 2.83 13.30 -14.43
CA PRO A 469 2.07 14.44 -14.88
C PRO A 469 2.23 15.61 -13.91
N GLN A 470 2.58 16.78 -14.43
CA GLN A 470 2.68 18.00 -13.63
C GLN A 470 1.32 18.41 -13.08
N HIS A 471 0.26 18.23 -13.86
CA HIS A 471 -1.12 18.54 -13.49
C HIS A 471 -1.97 17.26 -13.50
N GLN A 472 -2.66 17.02 -12.42
CA GLN A 472 -3.62 15.92 -12.27
C GLN A 472 -4.92 16.49 -11.72
N SER A 473 -6.03 16.16 -12.34
CA SER A 473 -7.36 16.52 -11.85
C SER A 473 -8.24 15.28 -11.78
N SER A 474 -9.08 15.20 -10.78
CA SER A 474 -10.12 14.18 -10.72
C SER A 474 -11.45 14.79 -10.26
N LEU A 475 -12.53 14.23 -10.76
CA LEU A 475 -13.89 14.58 -10.37
C LEU A 475 -14.68 13.31 -10.13
N ARG A 476 -15.19 13.15 -8.91
CA ARG A 476 -16.15 12.11 -8.57
C ARG A 476 -17.52 12.73 -8.35
N ILE A 477 -18.51 12.22 -9.08
CA ILE A 477 -19.93 12.54 -8.87
C ILE A 477 -20.60 11.23 -8.47
N GLN A 478 -21.22 11.18 -7.30
CA GLN A 478 -21.89 9.99 -6.79
C GLN A 478 -23.26 10.36 -6.26
N TRP A 479 -24.25 9.57 -6.60
CA TRP A 479 -25.55 9.61 -5.95
C TRP A 479 -25.84 8.27 -5.27
N LYS A 480 -26.36 8.33 -4.04
CA LYS A 480 -26.80 7.17 -3.28
C LYS A 480 -28.15 7.45 -2.64
N GLY A 481 -29.13 6.60 -2.92
CA GLY A 481 -30.49 6.78 -2.41
C GLY A 481 -31.30 5.50 -2.35
N GLY A 482 -32.41 5.55 -1.60
CA GLY A 482 -33.40 4.47 -1.58
C GLY A 482 -34.34 4.59 -2.77
N VAL A 483 -34.62 3.48 -3.45
CA VAL A 483 -35.43 3.45 -4.67
C VAL A 483 -36.92 3.33 -4.38
N PHE A 484 -37.30 2.60 -3.32
CA PHE A 484 -38.69 2.37 -2.94
C PHE A 484 -39.05 3.08 -1.63
N LYS A 485 -40.35 3.27 -1.37
CA LYS A 485 -40.85 3.88 -0.11
C LYS A 485 -40.29 3.18 1.12
N ALA A 486 -40.14 1.87 1.11
CA ALA A 486 -39.58 1.08 2.21
C ALA A 486 -38.05 1.27 2.39
N LYS A 487 -37.35 1.92 1.44
CA LYS A 487 -35.90 2.20 1.47
C LYS A 487 -35.00 0.98 1.75
N LYS A 488 -35.52 -0.23 1.60
CA LYS A 488 -34.74 -1.46 1.80
C LYS A 488 -33.71 -1.69 0.72
N LEU A 489 -34.04 -1.32 -0.53
CA LEU A 489 -33.12 -1.31 -1.66
C LEU A 489 -32.52 0.09 -1.81
N ARG A 490 -31.19 0.18 -1.76
CA ARG A 490 -30.44 1.40 -2.07
C ARG A 490 -29.72 1.24 -3.41
N MET A 491 -29.70 2.28 -4.20
CA MET A 491 -28.90 2.36 -5.43
C MET A 491 -27.78 3.36 -5.27
N LEU A 492 -26.65 3.05 -5.86
CA LEU A 492 -25.51 3.93 -5.99
C LEU A 492 -25.17 4.08 -7.47
N PHE A 493 -25.01 5.30 -7.92
CA PHE A 493 -24.44 5.66 -9.23
C PHE A 493 -23.23 6.55 -8.98
N ALA A 494 -22.11 6.24 -9.59
CA ALA A 494 -20.90 7.04 -9.48
C ALA A 494 -20.21 7.17 -10.83
N THR A 495 -19.74 8.36 -11.14
CA THR A 495 -18.87 8.66 -12.28
C THR A 495 -17.57 9.22 -11.75
N ASP A 496 -16.45 8.65 -12.17
CA ASP A 496 -15.11 9.10 -11.86
C ASP A 496 -14.44 9.56 -13.18
N ALA A 497 -14.06 10.83 -13.24
CA ALA A 497 -13.27 11.39 -14.34
C ALA A 497 -11.88 11.78 -13.80
N GLN A 498 -10.83 11.47 -14.55
CA GLN A 498 -9.44 11.81 -14.22
C GLN A 498 -8.75 12.40 -15.46
N TYR A 499 -8.08 13.52 -15.27
CA TYR A 499 -7.19 14.13 -16.25
C TYR A 499 -5.74 14.10 -15.77
N LEU A 500 -4.84 13.75 -16.66
CA LEU A 500 -3.39 13.78 -16.49
C LEU A 500 -2.78 14.65 -17.58
N SER A 501 -1.91 15.59 -17.22
CA SER A 501 -1.13 16.34 -18.22
C SER A 501 -0.07 15.44 -18.87
N SER A 502 0.64 15.94 -19.86
CA SER A 502 1.76 15.23 -20.48
C SER A 502 2.86 14.89 -19.46
N PHE A 503 3.52 13.75 -19.66
CA PHE A 503 4.65 13.27 -18.87
C PHE A 503 5.50 12.29 -19.67
N GLN A 504 6.67 11.93 -19.15
CA GLN A 504 7.58 10.98 -19.81
C GLN A 504 7.22 9.54 -19.45
N GLN A 505 7.32 8.63 -20.42
CA GLN A 505 7.16 7.20 -20.19
C GLN A 505 8.26 6.66 -19.28
N LEU A 506 7.89 5.73 -18.41
CA LEU A 506 8.84 4.89 -17.69
C LEU A 506 9.15 3.63 -18.51
N ARG A 507 10.35 3.13 -18.41
CA ARG A 507 10.74 1.81 -18.88
C ARG A 507 10.81 0.86 -17.71
N PHE A 508 10.19 -0.30 -17.86
CA PHE A 508 10.23 -1.34 -16.83
C PHE A 508 11.19 -2.46 -17.21
N ILE A 509 11.87 -3.01 -16.20
CA ILE A 509 12.82 -4.11 -16.34
C ILE A 509 12.26 -5.31 -15.59
N PRO A 510 11.56 -6.26 -16.27
CA PRO A 510 10.88 -7.37 -15.61
C PRO A 510 11.83 -8.27 -14.82
N GLN A 511 13.03 -8.49 -15.34
CA GLN A 511 14.05 -9.33 -14.71
C GLN A 511 14.41 -8.87 -13.30
N MET A 512 14.47 -7.57 -13.06
CA MET A 512 14.79 -7.00 -11.76
C MET A 512 13.54 -6.50 -11.01
N GLY A 513 12.43 -6.30 -11.73
CA GLY A 513 11.20 -5.74 -11.17
C GLY A 513 11.32 -4.25 -10.82
N VAL A 514 12.13 -3.48 -11.54
CA VAL A 514 12.41 -2.07 -11.29
C VAL A 514 12.13 -1.20 -12.53
N PHE A 515 12.00 0.10 -12.31
CA PHE A 515 11.92 1.08 -13.39
C PHE A 515 13.29 1.70 -13.68
N ASP A 516 13.57 1.87 -14.97
CA ASP A 516 14.66 2.68 -15.46
C ASP A 516 14.27 4.16 -15.39
N LEU A 517 14.93 4.90 -14.50
CA LEU A 517 14.68 6.33 -14.24
C LEU A 517 15.62 7.26 -15.02
N LEU A 518 16.64 6.72 -15.67
CA LEU A 518 17.66 7.50 -16.42
C LEU A 518 17.62 7.22 -17.92
N GLN A 519 16.45 7.02 -18.49
CA GLN A 519 16.32 6.80 -19.93
C GLN A 519 16.96 7.93 -20.72
N SER A 520 17.81 7.59 -21.65
CA SER A 520 18.51 8.56 -22.51
C SER A 520 17.57 9.34 -23.43
N ASN A 521 16.44 8.74 -23.84
CA ASN A 521 15.45 9.36 -24.72
C ASN A 521 14.03 8.93 -24.34
N PRO A 522 13.48 9.43 -23.21
CA PRO A 522 12.13 9.04 -22.78
C PRO A 522 11.09 9.61 -23.74
N THR A 523 10.17 8.76 -24.19
CA THR A 523 9.03 9.19 -25.01
C THR A 523 8.06 9.99 -24.13
N SER A 524 7.58 11.12 -24.64
CA SER A 524 6.56 11.92 -23.96
C SER A 524 5.17 11.41 -24.28
N ILE A 525 4.35 11.23 -23.26
CA ILE A 525 2.93 10.90 -23.37
C ILE A 525 2.14 12.20 -23.37
N GLN A 526 1.19 12.32 -24.29
CA GLN A 526 0.24 13.44 -24.30
C GLN A 526 -0.75 13.33 -23.14
N GLY A 527 -1.41 14.44 -22.80
CA GLY A 527 -2.42 14.46 -21.75
C GLY A 527 -3.54 13.44 -22.01
N TYR A 528 -4.01 12.83 -20.95
CA TYR A 528 -4.96 11.72 -21.01
C TYR A 528 -6.16 11.95 -20.08
N VAL A 529 -7.36 11.60 -20.56
CA VAL A 529 -8.60 11.61 -19.78
C VAL A 529 -9.12 10.19 -19.62
N ASN A 530 -9.30 9.76 -18.39
CA ASN A 530 -9.92 8.49 -18.05
C ASN A 530 -11.31 8.74 -17.43
N LEU A 531 -12.31 7.98 -17.88
CA LEU A 531 -13.68 8.05 -17.39
C LEU A 531 -14.15 6.66 -16.98
N SER A 532 -14.72 6.56 -15.78
CA SER A 532 -15.30 5.32 -15.25
C SER A 532 -16.69 5.56 -14.72
N PHE A 533 -17.53 4.54 -14.84
CA PHE A 533 -18.90 4.54 -14.32
C PHE A 533 -19.13 3.34 -13.43
N THR A 534 -19.85 3.54 -12.32
CA THR A 534 -20.19 2.49 -11.37
C THR A 534 -21.66 2.56 -11.02
N THR A 535 -22.33 1.43 -11.03
CA THR A 535 -23.66 1.26 -10.42
C THR A 535 -23.62 0.15 -9.39
N ALA A 536 -24.32 0.33 -8.26
CA ALA A 536 -24.44 -0.71 -7.24
C ALA A 536 -25.86 -0.74 -6.65
N LEU A 537 -26.27 -1.96 -6.29
CA LEU A 537 -27.50 -2.27 -5.57
C LEU A 537 -27.14 -2.77 -4.17
N GLU A 538 -27.70 -2.17 -3.13
CA GLU A 538 -27.45 -2.55 -1.75
C GLU A 538 -28.75 -2.95 -1.05
N VAL A 539 -28.76 -4.14 -0.46
CA VAL A 539 -29.84 -4.63 0.40
C VAL A 539 -29.22 -5.09 1.71
N GLU A 540 -29.52 -4.38 2.80
CA GLU A 540 -28.92 -4.63 4.13
C GLU A 540 -27.38 -4.72 4.06
N THR A 541 -26.82 -5.92 4.23
CA THR A 541 -25.38 -6.20 4.21
C THR A 541 -24.87 -6.71 2.86
N PHE A 542 -25.78 -6.98 1.93
CA PHE A 542 -25.45 -7.44 0.58
C PHE A 542 -25.35 -6.26 -0.38
N ARG A 543 -24.31 -6.26 -1.22
CA ARG A 543 -24.12 -5.31 -2.33
C ARG A 543 -23.74 -6.05 -3.61
N PHE A 544 -24.42 -5.74 -4.68
CA PHE A 544 -24.06 -6.12 -6.05
C PHE A 544 -23.61 -4.87 -6.81
N PHE A 545 -22.58 -4.95 -7.65
CA PHE A 545 -22.13 -3.82 -8.44
C PHE A 545 -21.71 -4.20 -9.86
N VAL A 546 -21.82 -3.22 -10.75
CA VAL A 546 -21.24 -3.22 -12.10
C VAL A 546 -20.40 -1.96 -12.23
N ARG A 547 -19.16 -2.10 -12.71
CA ARG A 547 -18.26 -0.99 -12.98
C ARG A 547 -17.72 -1.11 -14.40
N VAL A 548 -17.69 0.04 -15.09
CA VAL A 548 -17.06 0.18 -16.40
C VAL A 548 -15.91 1.16 -16.25
N ASP A 549 -14.70 0.69 -16.54
CA ASP A 549 -13.49 1.51 -16.52
C ASP A 549 -13.08 1.88 -17.95
N ASN A 550 -12.40 3.01 -18.08
CA ASN A 550 -11.83 3.52 -19.32
C ASN A 550 -12.85 3.68 -20.46
N LEU A 551 -14.01 4.26 -20.15
CA LEU A 551 -15.02 4.62 -21.14
C LEU A 551 -14.48 5.52 -22.26
N GLY A 552 -13.47 6.36 -21.96
CA GLY A 552 -12.84 7.25 -22.94
C GLY A 552 -12.20 6.53 -24.14
N SER A 553 -11.86 5.25 -23.99
CA SER A 553 -11.29 4.45 -25.09
C SER A 553 -12.25 4.22 -26.26
N PHE A 554 -13.57 4.47 -26.08
CA PHE A 554 -14.52 4.45 -27.19
C PHE A 554 -14.33 5.60 -28.17
N TRP A 555 -13.87 6.76 -27.69
CA TRP A 555 -13.75 7.97 -28.51
C TRP A 555 -12.29 8.26 -28.91
N VAL A 556 -11.37 7.82 -28.09
CA VAL A 556 -9.92 7.98 -28.32
C VAL A 556 -9.31 6.58 -28.37
N PRO A 557 -8.84 6.12 -29.53
CA PRO A 557 -8.11 4.85 -29.63
C PRO A 557 -6.99 4.82 -28.58
N SER A 558 -6.82 3.68 -27.89
CA SER A 558 -5.79 3.52 -26.89
C SER A 558 -4.41 3.34 -27.53
N THR A 559 -3.92 4.40 -28.17
CA THR A 559 -2.55 4.48 -28.68
C THR A 559 -1.55 4.90 -27.60
N THR A 560 -2.04 5.17 -26.38
CA THR A 560 -1.22 5.67 -25.28
C THR A 560 -0.67 4.51 -24.47
N ALA A 561 0.63 4.55 -24.21
CA ALA A 561 1.33 3.62 -23.34
C ALA A 561 2.00 4.40 -22.20
N PHE A 562 1.62 4.14 -20.95
CA PHE A 562 2.20 4.82 -19.78
C PHE A 562 3.60 4.32 -19.43
N VAL A 563 3.83 3.05 -19.65
CA VAL A 563 5.13 2.42 -19.60
C VAL A 563 5.53 2.06 -21.02
N SER A 564 6.77 2.28 -21.36
CA SER A 564 7.29 2.00 -22.70
C SER A 564 6.84 0.60 -23.15
N HIS A 565 6.24 0.53 -24.33
CA HIS A 565 5.70 -0.69 -24.93
C HIS A 565 4.43 -1.30 -24.26
N TYR A 566 3.95 -0.76 -23.13
CA TYR A 566 2.72 -1.25 -22.49
C TYR A 566 1.53 -0.33 -22.80
N ALA A 567 0.64 -0.84 -23.63
CA ALA A 567 -0.59 -0.12 -23.99
C ALA A 567 -1.51 0.12 -22.80
N PHE A 568 -2.21 1.23 -22.81
CA PHE A 568 -3.30 1.46 -21.88
C PHE A 568 -4.47 0.52 -22.22
N PRO A 569 -5.09 -0.13 -21.23
CA PRO A 569 -6.17 -1.07 -21.49
C PRO A 569 -7.36 -0.40 -22.15
N SER A 570 -8.05 -1.12 -23.05
CA SER A 570 -9.34 -0.73 -23.57
C SER A 570 -10.41 -0.69 -22.47
N MET A 571 -11.64 -0.33 -22.82
CA MET A 571 -12.77 -0.38 -21.89
C MET A 571 -12.91 -1.74 -21.20
N GLN A 572 -13.15 -1.70 -19.88
CA GLN A 572 -13.29 -2.89 -19.05
C GLN A 572 -14.59 -2.88 -18.28
N ILE A 573 -15.28 -4.02 -18.29
CA ILE A 573 -16.45 -4.22 -17.46
C ILE A 573 -16.06 -5.15 -16.31
N LYS A 574 -16.45 -4.75 -15.09
CA LYS A 574 -16.24 -5.49 -13.84
C LYS A 574 -17.57 -5.66 -13.14
N ILE A 575 -17.85 -6.87 -12.68
CA ILE A 575 -19.08 -7.22 -11.96
C ILE A 575 -18.68 -7.89 -10.65
N GLY A 576 -19.38 -7.59 -9.58
CA GLY A 576 -19.05 -8.23 -8.31
C GLY A 576 -20.11 -8.03 -7.24
N LEU A 577 -19.86 -8.70 -6.14
CA LEU A 577 -20.71 -8.64 -4.96
C LEU A 577 -19.87 -8.59 -3.68
N THR A 578 -20.45 -8.00 -2.63
CA THR A 578 -19.95 -8.08 -1.26
C THR A 578 -21.09 -8.48 -0.34
N TRP A 579 -20.77 -9.27 0.65
CA TRP A 579 -21.75 -9.70 1.66
C TRP A 579 -21.08 -9.80 3.02
N ASP A 580 -21.64 -9.08 3.99
CA ASP A 580 -21.18 -9.11 5.38
C ASP A 580 -22.20 -9.87 6.23
N PHE A 581 -21.74 -10.88 6.94
CA PHE A 581 -22.52 -11.69 7.86
C PHE A 581 -22.12 -11.35 9.29
N TRP A 582 -23.13 -11.10 10.13
CA TRP A 582 -23.00 -10.82 11.56
C TRP A 582 -23.92 -11.78 12.32
N ASN A 583 -23.37 -12.61 13.21
CA ASN A 583 -24.12 -13.52 14.06
C ASN A 583 -24.16 -13.02 15.48
#